data_7d1718d63762dadd253e19e38d0758e6
#
_entry.id   7d1718d63762dadd253e19e38d0758e6
#
_cell.length_a   1.000
_cell.length_b   1.000
_cell.length_c   1.000
_cell.angle_alpha   90.00
_cell.angle_beta   90.00
_cell.angle_gamma   90.00
#
_symmetry.space_group_name_H-M   'P 1'
#
loop_
_entity.id
_entity.type
_entity.pdbx_description
1 polymer ?
#
loop_
_entity_poly.entity_id
_entity_poly.type
_entity_poly.pdbx_seq_one_letter_code
_entity_poly.pdbx_strand_id
1 'polypeptide(L)'
;NKENIPYVTIEEFKKLKHPILLDTREEKEFDISHIQNAYSVGYDNFNAKSVKQKYSNLNDTIVVYCSVGIRSETIGTKLKKLGYKNVYNLYGGIFEWKNNNQPVVDNNQEITDNVHVFSKEWSEYLIKGKKVY
;
A
#
# COMPACT_ATOMS: atom_id res chain seq x y z
N ASN A 1 11.03 3.49 -17.20
CA ASN A 1 12.08 2.78 -16.50
C ASN A 1 11.78 1.28 -16.47
N LYS A 2 12.69 0.49 -16.95
CA LYS A 2 12.52 -0.96 -17.01
C LYS A 2 12.47 -1.63 -15.63
N GLU A 3 12.86 -0.89 -14.61
CA GLU A 3 12.76 -1.37 -13.22
C GLU A 3 11.38 -1.16 -12.61
N ASN A 4 10.52 -0.43 -13.32
CA ASN A 4 9.19 -0.14 -12.79
C ASN A 4 8.38 -1.42 -12.66
N ILE A 5 7.61 -1.49 -11.58
CA ILE A 5 6.68 -2.60 -11.38
C ILE A 5 5.34 -2.23 -12.03
N PRO A 6 4.57 -3.23 -12.48
CA PRO A 6 3.27 -2.94 -13.08
C PRO A 6 2.25 -2.50 -12.04
N TYR A 7 1.27 -1.71 -12.50
CA TYR A 7 0.14 -1.32 -11.67
C TYR A 7 -0.97 -2.35 -11.75
N VAL A 8 -1.75 -2.42 -10.67
CA VAL A 8 -3.06 -3.08 -10.71
C VAL A 8 -4.10 -2.06 -10.29
N THR A 9 -5.24 -2.07 -10.96
CA THR A 9 -6.37 -1.25 -10.57
C THR A 9 -7.05 -1.86 -9.34
N ILE A 10 -7.94 -1.08 -8.72
CA ILE A 10 -8.73 -1.58 -7.59
C ILE A 10 -9.52 -2.83 -8.02
N GLU A 11 -10.11 -2.78 -9.21
CA GLU A 11 -10.90 -3.92 -9.71
C GLU A 11 -10.05 -5.16 -9.94
N GLU A 12 -8.87 -4.97 -10.53
CA GLU A 12 -7.94 -6.08 -10.74
C GLU A 12 -7.47 -6.65 -9.42
N PHE A 13 -7.16 -5.78 -8.45
CA PHE A 13 -6.73 -6.20 -7.13
C PHE A 13 -7.80 -7.10 -6.47
N LYS A 14 -9.05 -6.70 -6.56
CA LYS A 14 -10.14 -7.47 -5.94
C LYS A 14 -10.31 -8.87 -6.51
N LYS A 15 -9.81 -9.10 -7.72
CA LYS A 15 -9.88 -10.40 -8.37
C LYS A 15 -8.69 -11.31 -8.04
N LEU A 16 -7.66 -10.79 -7.39
CA LEU A 16 -6.50 -11.58 -7.02
C LEU A 16 -6.87 -12.54 -5.88
N LYS A 17 -6.28 -13.74 -5.94
CA LYS A 17 -6.48 -14.74 -4.87
C LYS A 17 -5.38 -14.57 -3.84
N HIS A 18 -5.78 -14.25 -2.61
CA HIS A 18 -4.90 -14.17 -1.45
C HIS A 18 -3.61 -13.36 -1.70
N PRO A 19 -3.72 -12.14 -2.26
CA PRO A 19 -2.50 -11.34 -2.46
C PRO A 19 -1.96 -10.90 -1.11
N ILE A 20 -0.63 -10.78 -1.04
CA ILE A 20 0.02 -10.15 0.09
C ILE A 20 -0.05 -8.65 -0.15
N LEU A 21 -0.69 -7.93 0.76
CA LEU A 21 -0.87 -6.48 0.61
C LEU A 21 0.04 -5.76 1.60
N LEU A 22 0.96 -4.95 1.08
CA LEU A 22 1.96 -4.28 1.91
C LEU A 22 1.74 -2.76 1.85
N ASP A 23 1.56 -2.17 3.00
CA ASP A 23 1.44 -0.72 3.15
C ASP A 23 2.84 -0.15 3.36
N THR A 24 3.28 0.67 2.42
CA THR A 24 4.64 1.22 2.42
C THR A 24 4.71 2.63 2.99
N ARG A 25 3.62 3.12 3.58
CA ARG A 25 3.60 4.41 4.25
C ARG A 25 4.26 4.28 5.63
N GLU A 26 4.46 5.41 6.28
CA GLU A 26 5.02 5.35 7.64
C GLU A 26 3.98 4.82 8.62
N GLU A 27 4.47 4.30 9.74
CA GLU A 27 3.61 3.64 10.71
C GLU A 27 2.50 4.56 11.23
N LYS A 28 2.80 5.84 11.43
CA LYS A 28 1.78 6.78 11.91
C LYS A 28 0.62 6.94 10.95
N GLU A 29 0.88 6.78 9.65
CA GLU A 29 -0.18 6.84 8.64
C GLU A 29 -1.02 5.56 8.69
N PHE A 30 -0.35 4.43 8.80
CA PHE A 30 -1.00 3.11 8.90
C PHE A 30 -1.90 3.07 10.14
N ASP A 31 -1.44 3.63 11.25
CA ASP A 31 -2.18 3.60 12.50
C ASP A 31 -3.49 4.38 12.45
N ILE A 32 -3.56 5.42 11.62
CA ILE A 32 -4.81 6.17 11.43
C ILE A 32 -5.80 5.31 10.65
N SER A 33 -5.39 4.75 9.53
CA SER A 33 -6.19 3.79 8.78
C SER A 33 -5.37 3.11 7.71
N HIS A 34 -5.83 1.95 7.28
CA HIS A 34 -5.17 1.17 6.24
C HIS A 34 -6.21 0.30 5.54
N ILE A 35 -5.83 -0.25 4.42
CA ILE A 35 -6.68 -1.22 3.71
C ILE A 35 -6.67 -2.51 4.52
N GLN A 36 -7.84 -3.12 4.67
CA GLN A 36 -7.98 -4.35 5.46
C GLN A 36 -7.01 -5.43 4.96
N ASN A 37 -6.41 -6.14 5.89
CA ASN A 37 -5.42 -7.20 5.65
C ASN A 37 -4.05 -6.69 5.20
N ALA A 38 -3.84 -5.38 5.16
CA ALA A 38 -2.53 -4.84 4.82
C ALA A 38 -1.55 -5.07 5.97
N TYR A 39 -0.30 -5.33 5.61
CA TYR A 39 0.80 -5.45 6.55
C TYR A 39 1.71 -4.23 6.39
N SER A 40 2.02 -3.55 7.49
CA SER A 40 2.83 -2.34 7.48
C SER A 40 4.31 -2.68 7.34
N VAL A 41 4.93 -2.21 6.27
CA VAL A 41 6.37 -2.41 6.06
C VAL A 41 7.15 -1.10 6.11
N GLY A 42 6.46 0.04 6.08
CA GLY A 42 7.07 1.35 6.15
C GLY A 42 7.83 1.74 4.89
N TYR A 43 8.42 2.91 4.94
CA TYR A 43 9.21 3.42 3.84
C TYR A 43 10.63 3.75 4.29
N ASP A 44 10.79 4.68 5.22
CA ASP A 44 12.12 5.10 5.68
C ASP A 44 12.85 3.96 6.40
N ASN A 45 12.13 3.15 7.14
CA ASN A 45 12.68 2.04 7.90
C ASN A 45 12.36 0.67 7.27
N PHE A 46 12.11 0.66 5.98
CA PHE A 46 11.81 -0.59 5.29
C PHE A 46 12.95 -1.58 5.45
N ASN A 47 12.63 -2.81 5.86
CA ASN A 47 13.60 -3.86 6.09
C ASN A 47 13.28 -5.06 5.20
N ALA A 48 14.07 -5.21 4.15
CA ALA A 48 13.85 -6.27 3.16
C ALA A 48 13.99 -7.67 3.77
N LYS A 49 14.90 -7.83 4.73
CA LYS A 49 15.09 -9.14 5.37
C LYS A 49 13.87 -9.57 6.15
N SER A 50 13.23 -8.62 6.86
CA SER A 50 12.02 -8.92 7.63
C SER A 50 10.88 -9.37 6.73
N VAL A 51 10.73 -8.73 5.58
CA VAL A 51 9.70 -9.11 4.62
C VAL A 51 9.98 -10.52 4.10
N LYS A 52 11.22 -10.80 3.74
CA LYS A 52 11.58 -12.11 3.19
C LYS A 52 11.43 -13.23 4.20
N GLN A 53 11.67 -12.93 5.49
CA GLN A 53 11.44 -13.91 6.55
C GLN A 53 9.96 -14.22 6.73
N LYS A 54 9.12 -13.18 6.65
CA LYS A 54 7.68 -13.35 6.83
C LYS A 54 7.03 -13.98 5.59
N TYR A 55 7.48 -13.58 4.42
CA TYR A 55 6.91 -14.03 3.14
C TYR A 55 8.03 -14.64 2.29
N SER A 56 8.34 -15.89 2.57
CA SER A 56 9.52 -16.54 1.98
C SER A 56 9.29 -17.08 0.58
N ASN A 57 8.04 -17.20 0.14
CA ASN A 57 7.74 -17.73 -1.19
C ASN A 57 7.83 -16.62 -2.23
N LEU A 58 8.88 -16.65 -3.03
CA LEU A 58 9.13 -15.62 -4.03
C LEU A 58 8.14 -15.62 -5.19
N ASN A 59 7.29 -16.63 -5.26
CA ASN A 59 6.24 -16.71 -6.28
C ASN A 59 4.90 -16.14 -5.83
N ASP A 60 4.78 -15.77 -4.55
CA ASP A 60 3.55 -15.17 -4.05
C ASP A 60 3.30 -13.83 -4.73
N THR A 61 2.02 -13.50 -4.91
CA THR A 61 1.64 -12.21 -5.46
C THR A 61 1.69 -11.16 -4.37
N ILE A 62 2.47 -10.10 -4.60
CA ILE A 62 2.60 -9.00 -3.66
C ILE A 62 2.04 -7.73 -4.31
N VAL A 63 1.20 -7.03 -3.59
CA VAL A 63 0.69 -5.72 -4.00
C VAL A 63 1.16 -4.71 -2.96
N VAL A 64 1.85 -3.67 -3.41
CA VAL A 64 2.29 -2.59 -2.53
C VAL A 64 1.42 -1.36 -2.76
N TYR A 65 1.25 -0.55 -1.72
CA TYR A 65 0.57 0.74 -1.88
C TYR A 65 1.13 1.76 -0.90
N CYS A 66 0.93 3.03 -1.24
CA CYS A 66 1.18 4.15 -0.33
C CYS A 66 0.02 5.14 -0.45
N SER A 67 0.27 6.44 -0.30
CA SER A 67 -0.81 7.43 -0.43
C SER A 67 -1.26 7.56 -1.88
N VAL A 68 -0.31 7.80 -2.80
CA VAL A 68 -0.60 8.05 -4.22
C VAL A 68 0.19 7.16 -5.18
N GLY A 69 1.15 6.38 -4.70
CA GLY A 69 1.88 5.41 -5.53
C GLY A 69 3.37 5.64 -5.68
N ILE A 70 3.91 6.74 -5.15
CA ILE A 70 5.32 7.10 -5.35
C ILE A 70 6.24 6.28 -4.45
N ARG A 71 5.96 6.26 -3.15
CA ARG A 71 6.77 5.50 -2.20
C ARG A 71 6.69 4.00 -2.46
N SER A 72 5.50 3.54 -2.82
CA SER A 72 5.29 2.12 -3.10
C SER A 72 6.05 1.65 -4.34
N GLU A 73 6.24 2.54 -5.32
CA GLU A 73 7.05 2.20 -6.48
C GLU A 73 8.48 1.86 -6.06
N THR A 74 9.05 2.67 -5.19
CA THR A 74 10.42 2.44 -4.69
C THR A 74 10.53 1.11 -3.94
N ILE A 75 9.59 0.85 -3.04
CA ILE A 75 9.60 -0.38 -2.23
C ILE A 75 9.35 -1.60 -3.12
N GLY A 76 8.43 -1.49 -4.06
CA GLY A 76 8.14 -2.59 -4.99
C GLY A 76 9.36 -2.96 -5.82
N THR A 77 10.12 -1.95 -6.28
CA THR A 77 11.35 -2.19 -7.02
C THR A 77 12.38 -2.94 -6.16
N LYS A 78 12.48 -2.58 -4.88
CA LYS A 78 13.38 -3.28 -3.96
C LYS A 78 12.96 -4.75 -3.79
N LEU A 79 11.66 -5.01 -3.72
CA LEU A 79 11.14 -6.37 -3.60
C LEU A 79 11.45 -7.18 -4.85
N LYS A 80 11.30 -6.59 -6.03
CA LYS A 80 11.67 -7.26 -7.28
C LYS A 80 13.14 -7.64 -7.27
N LYS A 81 14.00 -6.75 -6.81
CA LYS A 81 15.44 -7.02 -6.76
C LYS A 81 15.79 -8.14 -5.76
N LEU A 82 14.94 -8.35 -4.78
CA LEU A 82 15.11 -9.47 -3.84
C LEU A 82 14.72 -10.81 -4.45
N GLY A 83 14.07 -10.81 -5.60
CA GLY A 83 13.68 -12.03 -6.27
C GLY A 83 12.19 -12.30 -6.32
N TYR A 84 11.36 -11.46 -5.71
CA TYR A 84 9.92 -11.62 -5.82
C TYR A 84 9.49 -11.42 -7.27
N LYS A 85 8.74 -12.36 -7.81
CA LYS A 85 8.42 -12.37 -9.24
C LYS A 85 7.14 -11.65 -9.58
N ASN A 86 6.21 -11.52 -8.64
CA ASN A 86 4.88 -11.00 -8.91
C ASN A 86 4.59 -9.83 -7.98
N VAL A 87 5.19 -8.68 -8.29
CA VAL A 87 5.05 -7.46 -7.48
C VAL A 87 4.30 -6.41 -8.29
N TYR A 88 3.24 -5.87 -7.71
CA TYR A 88 2.37 -4.88 -8.35
C TYR A 88 2.18 -3.68 -7.43
N ASN A 89 1.93 -2.53 -8.04
CA ASN A 89 1.65 -1.29 -7.32
C ASN A 89 0.15 -0.97 -7.47
N LEU A 90 -0.55 -0.81 -6.35
CA LEU A 90 -1.98 -0.49 -6.40
C LEU A 90 -2.14 0.92 -6.96
N TYR A 91 -2.79 1.04 -8.11
CA TYR A 91 -2.92 2.30 -8.82
C TYR A 91 -3.60 3.36 -7.94
N GLY A 92 -2.94 4.51 -7.80
CA GLY A 92 -3.46 5.63 -7.04
C GLY A 92 -3.43 5.46 -5.52
N GLY A 93 -2.97 4.31 -5.02
CA GLY A 93 -2.78 4.08 -3.59
C GLY A 93 -4.06 4.14 -2.77
N ILE A 94 -3.88 4.42 -1.47
CA ILE A 94 -5.03 4.46 -0.55
C ILE A 94 -5.96 5.64 -0.86
N PHE A 95 -5.44 6.71 -1.44
CA PHE A 95 -6.29 7.86 -1.82
C PHE A 95 -7.28 7.43 -2.90
N GLU A 96 -6.81 6.77 -3.95
CA GLU A 96 -7.70 6.27 -5.01
C GLU A 96 -8.69 5.27 -4.45
N TRP A 97 -8.22 4.38 -3.58
CA TRP A 97 -9.05 3.40 -2.90
C TRP A 97 -10.21 4.08 -2.18
N LYS A 98 -9.89 5.10 -1.38
CA LYS A 98 -10.91 5.82 -0.60
C LYS A 98 -11.81 6.66 -1.50
N ASN A 99 -11.24 7.31 -2.53
CA ASN A 99 -12.01 8.12 -3.46
C ASN A 99 -13.04 7.29 -4.22
N ASN A 100 -12.78 6.00 -4.39
CA ASN A 100 -13.70 5.07 -5.03
C ASN A 100 -14.61 4.35 -4.02
N ASN A 101 -14.80 4.94 -2.84
CA ASN A 101 -15.72 4.44 -1.81
C ASN A 101 -15.34 3.08 -1.24
N GLN A 102 -14.06 2.71 -1.32
CA GLN A 102 -13.60 1.47 -0.71
C GLN A 102 -13.28 1.71 0.76
N PRO A 103 -13.60 0.76 1.64
CA PRO A 103 -13.41 0.97 3.08
C PRO A 103 -11.96 0.89 3.51
N VAL A 104 -11.63 1.68 4.53
CA VAL A 104 -10.36 1.54 5.26
C VAL A 104 -10.70 1.28 6.73
N VAL A 105 -9.78 0.66 7.44
CA VAL A 105 -10.00 0.25 8.83
C VAL A 105 -8.91 0.83 9.71
N ASP A 106 -9.23 0.99 11.00
CA ASP A 106 -8.25 1.39 12.01
C ASP A 106 -7.61 0.15 12.64
N ASN A 107 -6.79 0.34 13.66
CA ASN A 107 -6.08 -0.76 14.30
C ASN A 107 -6.98 -1.70 15.11
N ASN A 108 -8.23 -1.30 15.32
CA ASN A 108 -9.24 -2.15 15.95
C ASN A 108 -10.08 -2.90 14.92
N GLN A 109 -9.67 -2.84 13.65
CA GLN A 109 -10.37 -3.45 12.52
C GLN A 109 -11.75 -2.87 12.29
N GLU A 110 -11.97 -1.63 12.73
CA GLU A 110 -13.23 -0.92 12.53
C GLU A 110 -13.11 0.03 11.36
N ILE A 111 -14.17 0.07 10.53
CA ILE A 111 -14.20 0.98 9.38
C ILE A 111 -14.16 2.42 9.89
N THR A 112 -13.30 3.23 9.28
CA THR A 112 -13.14 4.63 9.65
C THR A 112 -13.15 5.50 8.39
N ASP A 113 -13.54 6.75 8.56
CA ASP A 113 -13.48 7.72 7.47
C ASP A 113 -12.15 8.49 7.45
N ASN A 114 -11.32 8.29 8.48
CA ASN A 114 -10.08 9.02 8.65
C ASN A 114 -9.00 8.47 7.72
N VAL A 115 -8.25 9.36 7.05
CA VAL A 115 -7.11 8.97 6.24
C VAL A 115 -6.00 9.98 6.46
N HIS A 116 -4.82 9.50 6.85
CA HIS A 116 -3.65 10.36 6.98
C HIS A 116 -3.18 10.77 5.59
N VAL A 117 -3.06 12.07 5.35
CA VAL A 117 -2.76 12.56 4.00
C VAL A 117 -1.28 12.86 3.77
N PHE A 118 -0.43 12.54 4.73
CA PHE A 118 1.02 12.67 4.67
C PHE A 118 1.47 14.13 4.69
N SER A 119 0.99 14.95 3.77
CA SER A 119 1.35 16.36 3.69
C SER A 119 0.17 17.17 3.22
N LYS A 120 0.25 18.49 3.46
CA LYS A 120 -0.79 19.39 3.00
C LYS A 120 -0.87 19.42 1.48
N GLU A 121 0.26 19.30 0.81
CA GLU A 121 0.30 19.28 -0.67
C GLU A 121 -0.42 18.08 -1.25
N TRP A 122 -0.25 16.90 -0.63
CA TRP A 122 -0.91 15.69 -1.11
C TRP A 122 -2.39 15.62 -0.71
N SER A 123 -2.80 16.42 0.29
CA SER A 123 -4.16 16.35 0.82
C SER A 123 -5.21 16.64 -0.24
N GLU A 124 -4.89 17.42 -1.25
CA GLU A 124 -5.85 17.75 -2.31
C GLU A 124 -6.21 16.56 -3.18
N TYR A 125 -5.38 15.52 -3.19
CA TYR A 125 -5.67 14.32 -3.98
C TYR A 125 -6.65 13.39 -3.28
N LEU A 126 -6.87 13.58 -1.98
CA LEU A 126 -7.91 12.81 -1.26
C LEU A 126 -9.20 13.60 -1.35
N ILE A 127 -10.17 13.08 -2.08
CA ILE A 127 -11.44 13.77 -2.32
C ILE A 127 -12.49 13.32 -1.31
N LYS A 128 -12.51 12.05 -0.99
CA LYS A 128 -13.45 11.47 -0.02
C LYS A 128 -12.69 11.06 1.23
N GLY A 129 -13.37 11.20 2.39
CA GLY A 129 -12.77 10.85 3.65
C GLY A 129 -12.38 12.08 4.47
N LYS A 130 -12.06 11.82 5.72
CA LYS A 130 -11.66 12.86 6.66
C LYS A 130 -10.14 12.91 6.72
N LYS A 131 -9.58 14.05 6.32
CA LYS A 131 -8.12 14.20 6.24
C LYS A 131 -7.52 14.35 7.63
N VAL A 132 -6.46 13.57 7.90
CA VAL A 132 -5.67 13.65 9.12
C VAL A 132 -4.24 14.02 8.71
N TYR A 133 -3.67 14.98 9.41
CA TYR A 133 -2.34 15.52 9.10
C TYR A 133 -1.28 15.06 10.09
#